data_a2c25a4440594ce01f4fac997605d6e3
#
_entry.id   a2c25a4440594ce01f4fac997605d6e3
#
_cell.length_a   1.000
_cell.length_b   1.000
_cell.length_c   1.000
_cell.angle_alpha   90.00
_cell.angle_beta   90.00
_cell.angle_gamma   90.00
#
_symmetry.space_group_name_H-M   'P 1'
#
loop_
_entity.id
_entity.type
_entity.pdbx_description
1 polymer ?
#
loop_
_entity_poly.entity_id
_entity_poly.type
_entity_poly.pdbx_seq_one_letter_code
_entity_poly.pdbx_strand_id
1 'polypeptide(L)'
;MEANDEKILKNYPVDYIGFSYYSSRRASVDPDVIKNMTTGNVFGTVKNPHLESSEWGWQIDPKGLRITANQLYDRYQKPLFIVENGLGAMDKVEDDDYRIEYLNKHIEQMREAILDGVDLIGYTPWGCIDLISASTGEMRKRYGFIYVDKDNDGNGTLQRKKKKSFSWYQQIIKSNG
;
A
#
# COMPACT_ATOMS: atom_id res chain seq x y z
N MET A 1 3.13 -17.73 -26.70
CA MET A 1 1.89 -18.44 -26.35
C MET A 1 1.89 -19.77 -27.06
N GLU A 2 1.56 -20.83 -26.35
CA GLU A 2 1.44 -22.19 -26.93
C GLU A 2 0.10 -22.36 -27.64
N ALA A 3 -0.03 -23.43 -28.44
CA ALA A 3 -1.16 -23.61 -29.36
C ALA A 3 -2.58 -23.69 -28.76
N ASN A 4 -2.73 -23.76 -27.44
CA ASN A 4 -4.04 -23.80 -26.76
C ASN A 4 -4.22 -22.74 -25.68
N ASP A 5 -3.25 -21.84 -25.49
CA ASP A 5 -3.26 -20.85 -24.41
C ASP A 5 -4.49 -19.95 -24.44
N GLU A 6 -4.86 -19.43 -25.60
CA GLU A 6 -6.05 -18.58 -25.75
C GLU A 6 -7.34 -19.29 -25.34
N LYS A 7 -7.48 -20.58 -25.70
CA LYS A 7 -8.64 -21.37 -25.32
C LYS A 7 -8.70 -21.63 -23.84
N ILE A 8 -7.54 -21.91 -23.21
CA ILE A 8 -7.43 -22.12 -21.78
C ILE A 8 -7.78 -20.83 -21.03
N LEU A 9 -7.16 -19.71 -21.39
CA LEU A 9 -7.41 -18.41 -20.75
C LEU A 9 -8.87 -17.96 -20.90
N LYS A 10 -9.48 -18.20 -22.05
CA LYS A 10 -10.90 -17.87 -22.27
C LYS A 10 -11.85 -18.74 -21.46
N ASN A 11 -11.53 -20.02 -21.28
CA ASN A 11 -12.41 -20.97 -20.59
C ASN A 11 -12.25 -20.95 -19.06
N TYR A 12 -11.14 -20.39 -18.55
CA TYR A 12 -10.82 -20.36 -17.12
C TYR A 12 -10.46 -18.92 -16.69
N PRO A 13 -11.39 -17.96 -16.79
CA PRO A 13 -11.17 -16.60 -16.31
C PRO A 13 -11.05 -16.59 -14.79
N VAL A 14 -10.34 -15.60 -14.25
CA VAL A 14 -10.26 -15.38 -12.80
C VAL A 14 -11.62 -14.95 -12.24
N ASP A 15 -11.89 -15.26 -10.97
CA ASP A 15 -13.12 -14.88 -10.27
C ASP A 15 -13.04 -13.44 -9.76
N TYR A 16 -11.87 -12.97 -9.34
CA TYR A 16 -11.60 -11.61 -8.85
C TYR A 16 -10.17 -11.19 -9.19
N ILE A 17 -9.88 -9.90 -9.01
CA ILE A 17 -8.54 -9.33 -9.21
C ILE A 17 -8.01 -8.84 -7.86
N GLY A 18 -6.91 -9.46 -7.40
CA GLY A 18 -6.14 -8.98 -6.25
C GLY A 18 -5.02 -8.05 -6.72
N PHE A 19 -4.84 -6.90 -6.04
CA PHE A 19 -3.74 -5.99 -6.34
C PHE A 19 -3.20 -5.31 -5.08
N SER A 20 -1.90 -4.95 -5.12
CA SER A 20 -1.24 -4.15 -4.09
C SER A 20 -1.19 -2.70 -4.53
N TYR A 21 -1.43 -1.77 -3.59
CA TYR A 21 -1.30 -0.35 -3.84
C TYR A 21 -0.54 0.34 -2.72
N TYR A 22 0.57 1.01 -3.04
CA TYR A 22 1.38 1.74 -2.05
C TYR A 22 1.62 3.19 -2.42
N SER A 23 1.78 3.48 -3.70
CA SER A 23 2.08 4.82 -4.19
C SER A 23 1.82 4.94 -5.68
N SER A 24 1.50 6.14 -6.14
CA SER A 24 1.57 6.46 -7.57
C SER A 24 3.01 6.77 -7.99
N ARG A 25 3.28 6.67 -9.29
CA ARG A 25 4.60 6.92 -9.86
C ARG A 25 4.50 7.83 -11.08
N ARG A 26 5.51 8.66 -11.25
CA ARG A 26 5.68 9.48 -12.45
C ARG A 26 6.91 9.04 -13.20
N ALA A 27 6.82 9.07 -14.52
CA ALA A 27 7.96 8.89 -15.43
C ALA A 27 8.20 10.19 -16.19
N SER A 28 9.43 10.40 -16.66
CA SER A 28 9.81 11.50 -17.53
C SER A 28 10.75 10.98 -18.59
N VAL A 29 10.75 11.63 -19.75
CA VAL A 29 11.75 11.43 -20.81
C VAL A 29 12.83 12.53 -20.76
N ASP A 30 12.67 13.55 -19.92
CA ASP A 30 13.62 14.63 -19.71
C ASP A 30 14.85 14.12 -18.92
N PRO A 31 16.07 14.18 -19.51
CA PRO A 31 17.28 13.70 -18.86
C PRO A 31 17.60 14.39 -17.53
N ASP A 32 17.28 15.69 -17.39
CA ASP A 32 17.55 16.45 -16.17
C ASP A 32 16.57 16.08 -15.05
N VAL A 33 15.35 15.74 -15.39
CA VAL A 33 14.35 15.21 -14.46
C VAL A 33 14.71 13.79 -14.03
N ILE A 34 15.16 12.94 -14.96
CA ILE A 34 15.56 11.56 -14.70
C ILE A 34 16.74 11.47 -13.72
N LYS A 35 17.72 12.38 -13.80
CA LYS A 35 18.85 12.45 -12.87
C LYS A 35 18.44 12.60 -11.40
N ASN A 36 17.27 13.19 -11.16
CA ASN A 36 16.72 13.46 -9.83
C ASN A 36 15.62 12.46 -9.42
N MET A 37 15.54 11.30 -10.08
CA MET A 37 14.58 10.27 -9.71
C MET A 37 14.91 9.70 -8.35
N THR A 38 13.89 9.56 -7.51
CA THR A 38 14.02 8.82 -6.25
C THR A 38 14.02 7.32 -6.53
N THR A 39 14.96 6.60 -5.96
CA THR A 39 14.98 5.14 -5.99
C THR A 39 13.95 4.62 -4.98
N GLY A 40 12.67 4.63 -5.35
CA GLY A 40 11.68 3.86 -4.61
C GLY A 40 11.90 2.36 -4.85
N ASN A 41 11.71 1.55 -3.86
CA ASN A 41 11.94 0.09 -3.71
C ASN A 41 12.38 -0.73 -4.94
N VAL A 42 11.73 -0.63 -6.09
CA VAL A 42 11.97 -1.50 -7.25
C VAL A 42 12.17 -0.69 -8.53
N PHE A 43 11.51 0.46 -8.63
CA PHE A 43 11.59 1.32 -9.81
C PHE A 43 11.75 2.77 -9.38
N GLY A 44 12.65 3.48 -10.01
CA GLY A 44 12.78 4.92 -9.84
C GLY A 44 11.48 5.65 -10.21
N THR A 45 11.21 6.75 -9.54
CA THR A 45 10.06 7.63 -9.84
C THR A 45 10.47 9.09 -9.80
N VAL A 46 9.90 9.87 -10.68
CA VAL A 46 10.00 11.33 -10.62
C VAL A 46 9.09 11.85 -9.51
N LYS A 47 9.64 12.66 -8.60
CA LYS A 47 8.87 13.24 -7.50
C LYS A 47 7.70 14.07 -8.04
N ASN A 48 6.50 13.81 -7.51
CA ASN A 48 5.34 14.68 -7.74
C ASN A 48 5.38 15.87 -6.75
N PRO A 49 5.48 17.12 -7.22
CA PRO A 49 5.55 18.27 -6.32
C PRO A 49 4.27 18.53 -5.54
N HIS A 50 3.15 17.88 -5.90
CA HIS A 50 1.84 18.05 -5.28
C HIS A 50 1.51 16.93 -4.27
N LEU A 51 2.42 15.97 -4.07
CA LEU A 51 2.21 14.86 -3.13
C LEU A 51 3.32 14.82 -2.09
N GLU A 52 2.93 14.53 -0.87
CA GLU A 52 3.86 14.19 0.20
C GLU A 52 4.52 12.84 -0.08
N SER A 53 5.69 12.63 0.50
CA SER A 53 6.43 11.37 0.38
C SER A 53 6.91 10.91 1.74
N SER A 54 6.95 9.59 1.94
CA SER A 54 7.62 8.99 3.10
C SER A 54 9.14 9.22 3.04
N GLU A 55 9.84 8.90 4.14
CA GLU A 55 11.30 8.96 4.22
C GLU A 55 12.00 8.08 3.17
N TRP A 56 11.32 7.07 2.64
CA TRP A 56 11.79 6.22 1.55
C TRP A 56 11.34 6.68 0.16
N GLY A 57 10.82 7.90 0.03
CA GLY A 57 10.43 8.51 -1.24
C GLY A 57 9.13 7.97 -1.84
N TRP A 58 8.33 7.23 -1.07
CA TRP A 58 7.03 6.76 -1.54
C TRP A 58 6.00 7.88 -1.48
N GLN A 59 5.43 8.21 -2.61
CA GLN A 59 4.42 9.25 -2.71
C GLN A 59 3.09 8.76 -2.11
N ILE A 60 2.52 9.55 -1.22
CA ILE A 60 1.24 9.27 -0.57
C ILE A 60 0.14 9.79 -1.47
N ASP A 61 -0.54 8.88 -2.16
CA ASP A 61 -1.56 9.21 -3.16
C ASP A 61 -2.84 8.38 -2.98
N PRO A 62 -3.72 8.75 -2.04
CA PRO A 62 -4.99 8.04 -1.84
C PRO A 62 -5.91 8.08 -3.07
N LYS A 63 -5.91 9.20 -3.81
CA LYS A 63 -6.71 9.32 -5.06
C LYS A 63 -6.24 8.36 -6.14
N GLY A 64 -4.94 8.10 -6.21
CA GLY A 64 -4.38 7.11 -7.12
C GLY A 64 -4.93 5.70 -6.87
N LEU A 65 -5.23 5.35 -5.62
CA LEU A 65 -5.91 4.09 -5.29
C LEU A 65 -7.30 4.01 -5.92
N ARG A 66 -8.13 5.06 -5.74
CA ARG A 66 -9.47 5.15 -6.35
C ARG A 66 -9.40 5.06 -7.88
N ILE A 67 -8.49 5.81 -8.50
CA ILE A 67 -8.28 5.78 -9.95
C ILE A 67 -7.89 4.39 -10.42
N THR A 68 -6.96 3.73 -9.73
CA THR A 68 -6.52 2.37 -10.07
C THR A 68 -7.67 1.37 -9.95
N ALA A 69 -8.47 1.45 -8.90
CA ALA A 69 -9.63 0.59 -8.71
C ALA A 69 -10.66 0.77 -9.82
N ASN A 70 -11.01 2.03 -10.15
CA ASN A 70 -11.92 2.31 -11.28
C ASN A 70 -11.36 1.77 -12.60
N GLN A 71 -10.10 2.02 -12.93
CA GLN A 71 -9.48 1.53 -14.18
C GLN A 71 -9.49 0.01 -14.29
N LEU A 72 -9.21 -0.69 -13.19
CA LEU A 72 -9.24 -2.16 -13.18
C LEU A 72 -10.68 -2.67 -13.34
N TYR A 73 -11.62 -2.07 -12.62
CA TYR A 73 -13.02 -2.49 -12.68
C TYR A 73 -13.65 -2.19 -14.04
N ASP A 74 -13.44 -1.00 -14.59
CA ASP A 74 -13.94 -0.62 -15.93
C ASP A 74 -13.45 -1.58 -17.01
N ARG A 75 -12.19 -2.01 -16.90
CA ARG A 75 -11.58 -2.89 -17.90
C ARG A 75 -12.04 -4.34 -17.79
N TYR A 76 -12.14 -4.88 -16.58
CA TYR A 76 -12.27 -6.32 -16.39
C TYR A 76 -13.63 -6.75 -15.87
N GLN A 77 -14.42 -5.84 -15.29
CA GLN A 77 -15.74 -6.12 -14.72
C GLN A 77 -15.71 -7.32 -13.76
N LYS A 78 -14.67 -7.39 -12.91
CA LYS A 78 -14.45 -8.43 -11.91
C LYS A 78 -14.35 -7.79 -10.53
N PRO A 79 -14.82 -8.47 -9.47
CA PRO A 79 -14.61 -8.00 -8.10
C PRO A 79 -13.12 -7.71 -7.84
N LEU A 80 -12.84 -6.68 -7.06
CA LEU A 80 -11.49 -6.27 -6.72
C LEU A 80 -11.19 -6.54 -5.24
N PHE A 81 -9.97 -6.96 -4.96
CA PHE A 81 -9.45 -7.12 -3.61
C PHE A 81 -8.12 -6.39 -3.45
N ILE A 82 -8.04 -5.40 -2.58
CA ILE A 82 -6.78 -4.74 -2.26
C ILE A 82 -6.06 -5.61 -1.24
N VAL A 83 -5.11 -6.42 -1.72
CA VAL A 83 -4.40 -7.41 -0.91
C VAL A 83 -3.28 -6.82 -0.08
N GLU A 84 -2.77 -5.63 -0.46
CA GLU A 84 -1.75 -4.91 0.29
C GLU A 84 -1.89 -3.40 0.10
N ASN A 85 -1.86 -2.67 1.21
CA ASN A 85 -1.69 -1.22 1.26
C ASN A 85 -1.09 -0.84 2.61
N GLY A 86 -0.15 0.09 2.66
CA GLY A 86 0.47 0.48 3.91
C GLY A 86 1.61 1.47 3.73
N LEU A 87 2.11 1.98 4.84
CA LEU A 87 3.18 2.95 4.89
C LEU A 87 4.32 2.43 5.76
N GLY A 88 5.52 2.31 5.18
CA GLY A 88 6.74 2.11 5.94
C GLY A 88 7.28 3.45 6.40
N ALA A 89 7.48 3.62 7.71
CA ALA A 89 7.99 4.85 8.31
C ALA A 89 8.82 4.57 9.56
N MET A 90 9.71 5.49 9.91
CA MET A 90 10.38 5.47 11.22
C MET A 90 9.41 6.01 12.26
N ASP A 91 8.81 5.13 13.05
CA ASP A 91 7.83 5.54 14.04
C ASP A 91 8.38 5.56 15.47
N LYS A 92 7.74 6.38 16.28
CA LYS A 92 7.81 6.29 17.74
C LYS A 92 6.86 5.18 18.17
N VAL A 93 7.29 4.40 19.14
CA VAL A 93 6.66 3.14 19.57
C VAL A 93 5.17 3.22 19.90
N GLU A 94 4.66 4.38 20.32
CA GLU A 94 3.33 4.51 20.92
C GLU A 94 2.40 5.45 20.15
N ASP A 95 2.94 6.36 19.34
CA ASP A 95 2.18 7.39 18.65
C ASP A 95 2.49 7.36 17.15
N ASP A 96 1.61 6.71 16.38
CA ASP A 96 1.71 6.59 14.94
C ASP A 96 0.52 7.23 14.21
N ASP A 97 0.17 8.45 14.59
CA ASP A 97 -0.93 9.22 13.97
C ASP A 97 -0.78 9.37 12.46
N TYR A 98 0.44 9.48 11.95
CA TYR A 98 0.71 9.50 10.51
C TYR A 98 0.21 8.23 9.79
N ARG A 99 0.25 7.05 10.47
CA ARG A 99 -0.27 5.79 9.93
C ARG A 99 -1.80 5.80 9.91
N ILE A 100 -2.41 6.30 10.98
CA ILE A 100 -3.86 6.50 11.05
C ILE A 100 -4.31 7.41 9.92
N GLU A 101 -3.66 8.55 9.74
CA GLU A 101 -3.98 9.50 8.67
C GLU A 101 -3.83 8.89 7.27
N TYR A 102 -2.72 8.16 7.03
CA TYR A 102 -2.50 7.47 5.77
C TYR A 102 -3.62 6.48 5.45
N LEU A 103 -3.93 5.59 6.40
CA LEU A 103 -4.95 4.56 6.20
C LEU A 103 -6.33 5.17 6.07
N ASN A 104 -6.68 6.16 6.89
CA ASN A 104 -7.96 6.85 6.81
C ASN A 104 -8.21 7.46 5.43
N LYS A 105 -7.23 8.20 4.90
CA LYS A 105 -7.32 8.80 3.57
C LYS A 105 -7.49 7.74 2.46
N HIS A 106 -6.86 6.57 2.59
CA HIS A 106 -7.01 5.49 1.62
C HIS A 106 -8.38 4.80 1.75
N ILE A 107 -8.87 4.56 2.97
CA ILE A 107 -10.20 4.00 3.23
C ILE A 107 -11.30 4.91 2.70
N GLU A 108 -11.17 6.23 2.89
CA GLU A 108 -12.09 7.20 2.28
C GLU A 108 -12.14 7.06 0.76
N GLN A 109 -10.99 6.89 0.09
CA GLN A 109 -10.95 6.72 -1.36
C GLN A 109 -11.44 5.34 -1.82
N MET A 110 -11.35 4.31 -1.00
CA MET A 110 -12.02 3.03 -1.26
C MET A 110 -13.54 3.16 -1.21
N ARG A 111 -14.07 3.87 -0.21
CA ARG A 111 -15.50 4.19 -0.14
C ARG A 111 -15.97 4.95 -1.37
N GLU A 112 -15.21 5.95 -1.80
CA GLU A 112 -15.51 6.70 -3.02
C GLU A 112 -15.47 5.82 -4.28
N ALA A 113 -14.55 4.86 -4.37
CA ALA A 113 -14.50 3.90 -5.47
C ALA A 113 -15.76 3.01 -5.50
N ILE A 114 -16.24 2.57 -4.34
CA ILE A 114 -17.51 1.81 -4.23
C ILE A 114 -18.68 2.67 -4.68
N LEU A 115 -18.72 3.96 -4.31
CA LEU A 115 -19.74 4.90 -4.78
C LEU A 115 -19.68 5.15 -6.29
N ASP A 116 -18.49 5.05 -6.90
CA ASP A 116 -18.32 5.08 -8.37
C ASP A 116 -18.84 3.81 -9.06
N GLY A 117 -19.18 2.76 -8.31
CA GLY A 117 -19.70 1.49 -8.82
C GLY A 117 -18.69 0.34 -8.84
N VAL A 118 -17.50 0.51 -8.27
CA VAL A 118 -16.50 -0.56 -8.17
C VAL A 118 -16.97 -1.63 -7.17
N ASP A 119 -16.96 -2.89 -7.60
CA ASP A 119 -17.20 -4.04 -6.71
C ASP A 119 -15.91 -4.38 -5.93
N LEU A 120 -15.68 -3.67 -4.82
CA LEU A 120 -14.54 -3.86 -3.93
C LEU A 120 -14.93 -4.81 -2.79
N ILE A 121 -14.46 -6.07 -2.87
CA ILE A 121 -14.84 -7.14 -1.94
C ILE A 121 -13.96 -7.27 -0.71
N GLY A 122 -12.82 -6.57 -0.67
CA GLY A 122 -11.95 -6.68 0.50
C GLY A 122 -10.71 -5.79 0.46
N TYR A 123 -10.15 -5.61 1.65
CA TYR A 123 -8.95 -4.82 1.89
C TYR A 123 -8.12 -5.41 3.03
N THR A 124 -6.82 -5.55 2.81
CA THR A 124 -5.86 -5.93 3.84
C THR A 124 -4.68 -4.96 3.87
N PRO A 125 -4.42 -4.31 5.01
CA PRO A 125 -3.25 -3.46 5.15
C PRO A 125 -1.98 -4.31 5.24
N TRP A 126 -0.89 -3.78 4.67
CA TRP A 126 0.42 -4.39 4.79
C TRP A 126 0.99 -4.17 6.18
N GLY A 127 1.31 -5.31 6.82
CA GLY A 127 1.99 -5.38 8.09
C GLY A 127 1.07 -5.27 9.30
N CYS A 128 0.55 -6.38 9.84
CA CYS A 128 -0.12 -6.37 11.14
C CYS A 128 0.87 -6.15 12.28
N ILE A 129 2.12 -6.59 12.11
CA ILE A 129 3.23 -6.50 13.07
C ILE A 129 4.46 -5.92 12.35
N ASP A 130 5.32 -5.19 13.06
CA ASP A 130 6.58 -4.74 12.52
C ASP A 130 7.44 -5.92 12.05
N LEU A 131 8.01 -5.78 10.87
CA LEU A 131 8.78 -6.81 10.21
C LEU A 131 10.01 -6.20 9.53
N ILE A 132 10.98 -7.03 9.18
CA ILE A 132 12.13 -6.61 8.37
C ILE A 132 11.62 -6.27 6.97
N SER A 133 11.91 -5.06 6.50
CA SER A 133 11.56 -4.63 5.15
C SER A 133 12.20 -5.52 4.10
N ALA A 134 11.42 -6.18 3.27
CA ALA A 134 11.92 -7.05 2.21
C ALA A 134 12.81 -6.32 1.19
N SER A 135 12.55 -5.03 0.97
CA SER A 135 13.24 -4.24 -0.04
C SER A 135 14.54 -3.60 0.46
N THR A 136 14.64 -3.29 1.76
CA THR A 136 15.79 -2.57 2.32
C THR A 136 16.57 -3.37 3.36
N GLY A 137 16.05 -4.51 3.83
CA GLY A 137 16.64 -5.30 4.89
C GLY A 137 16.60 -4.63 6.27
N GLU A 138 15.78 -3.59 6.43
CA GLU A 138 15.78 -2.74 7.61
C GLU A 138 14.59 -3.03 8.54
N MET A 139 14.86 -3.20 9.82
CA MET A 139 13.83 -3.29 10.86
C MET A 139 13.26 -1.92 11.25
N ARG A 140 14.06 -0.85 11.13
CA ARG A 140 13.64 0.54 11.44
C ARG A 140 12.52 1.05 10.52
N LYS A 141 12.32 0.43 9.35
CA LYS A 141 11.20 0.73 8.45
C LYS A 141 9.96 0.00 8.94
N ARG A 142 9.20 0.67 9.80
CA ARG A 142 8.05 0.11 10.50
C ARG A 142 6.80 0.13 9.65
N TYR A 143 6.09 -1.00 9.61
CA TYR A 143 4.82 -1.14 8.87
C TYR A 143 3.64 -1.49 9.77
N GLY A 144 3.89 -2.11 10.91
CA GLY A 144 2.88 -2.80 11.71
C GLY A 144 2.05 -1.89 12.60
N PHE A 145 0.88 -2.38 12.98
CA PHE A 145 0.07 -1.89 14.09
C PHE A 145 0.63 -2.32 15.45
N ILE A 146 1.50 -3.31 15.43
CA ILE A 146 2.18 -3.85 16.62
C ILE A 146 3.67 -3.60 16.44
N TYR A 147 4.23 -2.83 17.37
CA TYR A 147 5.66 -2.62 17.46
C TYR A 147 6.39 -3.90 17.90
N VAL A 148 7.56 -4.13 17.34
CA VAL A 148 8.48 -5.18 17.76
C VAL A 148 9.78 -4.52 18.21
N ASP A 149 10.19 -4.78 19.44
CA ASP A 149 11.45 -4.29 19.99
C ASP A 149 12.64 -5.00 19.37
N LYS A 150 13.07 -4.50 18.21
CA LYS A 150 14.23 -4.95 17.46
C LYS A 150 14.75 -3.81 16.58
N ASP A 151 16.07 -3.64 16.54
CA ASP A 151 16.76 -2.70 15.66
C ASP A 151 17.36 -3.38 14.40
N ASN A 152 18.06 -2.59 13.57
CA ASN A 152 18.72 -3.10 12.35
C ASN A 152 19.92 -4.01 12.65
N ASP A 153 20.57 -3.85 13.80
CA ASP A 153 21.74 -4.61 14.22
C ASP A 153 21.36 -5.93 14.92
N GLY A 154 20.06 -6.16 15.08
CA GLY A 154 19.52 -7.37 15.71
C GLY A 154 19.35 -7.27 17.20
N ASN A 155 19.63 -6.12 17.82
CA ASN A 155 19.41 -5.87 19.25
C ASN A 155 17.91 -5.69 19.55
N GLY A 156 17.54 -5.90 20.80
CA GLY A 156 16.19 -5.76 21.32
C GLY A 156 15.68 -7.04 21.98
N THR A 157 14.55 -6.93 22.65
CA THR A 157 13.96 -8.01 23.44
C THR A 157 12.92 -8.84 22.69
N LEU A 158 12.54 -8.40 21.47
CA LEU A 158 11.42 -8.92 20.68
C LEU A 158 10.04 -8.74 21.37
N GLN A 159 9.98 -7.94 22.44
CA GLN A 159 8.69 -7.58 23.05
C GLN A 159 7.81 -6.85 22.04
N ARG A 160 6.50 -7.05 22.17
CA ARG A 160 5.49 -6.50 21.27
C ARG A 160 4.61 -5.53 22.03
N LYS A 161 4.37 -4.35 21.43
CA LYS A 161 3.44 -3.34 21.96
C LYS A 161 2.45 -2.93 20.90
N LYS A 162 1.18 -2.79 21.28
CA LYS A 162 0.16 -2.21 20.40
C LYS A 162 0.47 -0.72 20.21
N LYS A 163 0.43 -0.25 18.96
CA LYS A 163 0.51 1.17 18.64
C LYS A 163 -0.88 1.81 18.70
N LYS A 164 -0.96 3.12 18.62
CA LYS A 164 -2.24 3.86 18.60
C LYS A 164 -3.13 3.42 17.44
N SER A 165 -2.54 3.20 16.27
CA SER A 165 -3.22 2.71 15.07
C SER A 165 -3.88 1.33 15.26
N PHE A 166 -3.40 0.48 16.17
CA PHE A 166 -4.00 -0.82 16.45
C PHE A 166 -5.46 -0.69 16.92
N SER A 167 -5.68 0.14 17.92
CA SER A 167 -7.03 0.35 18.47
C SER A 167 -7.94 1.10 17.51
N TRP A 168 -7.38 2.06 16.77
CA TRP A 168 -8.10 2.78 15.72
C TRP A 168 -8.56 1.82 14.61
N TYR A 169 -7.65 1.00 14.06
CA TYR A 169 -7.99 0.06 12.99
C TYR A 169 -8.98 -1.01 13.44
N GLN A 170 -8.92 -1.43 14.72
CA GLN A 170 -9.95 -2.31 15.29
C GLN A 170 -11.36 -1.68 15.23
N GLN A 171 -11.47 -0.36 15.43
CA GLN A 171 -12.78 0.32 15.27
C GLN A 171 -13.21 0.37 13.80
N ILE A 172 -12.29 0.64 12.88
CA ILE A 172 -12.58 0.60 11.44
C ILE A 172 -13.14 -0.77 11.03
N ILE A 173 -12.50 -1.87 11.45
CA ILE A 173 -13.00 -3.22 11.17
C ILE A 173 -14.42 -3.43 11.75
N LYS A 174 -14.68 -2.96 12.96
CA LYS A 174 -16.00 -3.11 13.60
C LYS A 174 -17.10 -2.31 12.93
N SER A 175 -16.79 -1.14 12.41
CA SER A 175 -17.74 -0.24 11.73
C SER A 175 -17.90 -0.55 10.24
N ASN A 176 -17.01 -1.35 9.67
CA ASN A 176 -16.90 -1.60 8.24
C ASN A 176 -16.54 -0.33 7.45
N GLY A 177 -15.63 0.48 7.98
CA GLY A 177 -15.14 1.72 7.38
C GLY A 177 -15.78 2.99 7.90
#